data_15daa5a2d3a8de28b2284c1b8ef2461e
#
_entry.id   15daa5a2d3a8de28b2284c1b8ef2461e
#
_cell.length_a   1.000
_cell.length_b   1.000
_cell.length_c   1.000
_cell.angle_alpha   90.00
_cell.angle_beta   90.00
_cell.angle_gamma   90.00
#
_symmetry.space_group_name_H-M   'P 1'
#
loop_
_entity.id
_entity.type
_entity.pdbx_description
1 polymer ?
#
loop_
_entity_poly.entity_id
_entity_poly.type
_entity_poly.pdbx_seq_one_letter_code
_entity_poly.pdbx_strand_id
1 'polypeptide(L)' 'RSAVSIAANIAEGRGRNSTREFLRHISFAYGSLAECETHLFIAKELNYISQENLNKFIGSTEEIGRMLNGLSNSLRKRLT' A
#
# COMPACT_ATOMS: atom_id res chain seq x y z
N ARG A 1 -9.03 7.92 1.85
CA ARG A 1 -7.90 8.60 2.48
C ARG A 1 -6.61 7.78 2.43
N SER A 2 -6.66 6.53 2.88
CA SER A 2 -5.50 5.65 2.84
C SER A 2 -5.02 5.38 1.41
N ALA A 3 -5.95 5.24 0.46
CA ALA A 3 -5.61 5.02 -0.94
C ALA A 3 -4.88 6.23 -1.53
N VAL A 4 -5.32 7.44 -1.18
CA VAL A 4 -4.65 8.67 -1.61
C VAL A 4 -3.24 8.73 -1.01
N SER A 5 -3.11 8.34 0.26
CA SER A 5 -1.81 8.31 0.93
C SER A 5 -0.83 7.34 0.28
N ILE A 6 -1.31 6.17 -0.15
CA ILE A 6 -0.47 5.20 -0.87
C ILE A 6 0.07 5.82 -2.15
N ALA A 7 -0.82 6.39 -2.98
CA ALA A 7 -0.42 6.99 -4.25
C ALA A 7 0.52 8.17 -4.03
N ALA A 8 0.22 9.02 -3.03
CA ALA A 8 1.04 10.18 -2.73
C ALA A 8 2.44 9.78 -2.28
N ASN A 9 2.57 8.73 -1.47
CA ASN A 9 3.89 8.26 -1.02
C ASN A 9 4.71 7.67 -2.16
N ILE A 10 4.08 6.95 -3.07
CA ILE A 10 4.79 6.42 -4.25
C ILE A 10 5.31 7.58 -5.11
N ALA A 11 4.45 8.56 -5.40
CA ALA A 11 4.82 9.71 -6.22
C ALA A 11 5.94 10.52 -5.55
N GLU A 12 5.82 10.78 -4.24
CA GLU A 12 6.82 11.51 -3.49
C GLU A 12 8.16 10.77 -3.49
N GLY A 13 8.12 9.45 -3.28
CA GLY A 13 9.33 8.62 -3.27
C GLY A 13 10.05 8.65 -4.61
N ARG A 14 9.31 8.60 -5.70
CA ARG A 14 9.89 8.65 -7.05
C ARG A 14 10.56 9.99 -7.34
N GLY A 15 10.11 11.06 -6.71
CA GLY A 15 10.69 12.38 -6.87
C GLY A 15 11.97 12.59 -6.05
N ARG A 16 12.34 11.65 -5.19
CA ARG A 16 13.55 11.75 -4.38
C ARG A 16 14.77 11.28 -5.16
N ASN A 17 15.92 11.86 -4.85
CA ASN A 17 17.18 11.52 -5.52
C ASN A 17 17.89 10.31 -4.91
N SER A 18 17.25 9.64 -3.96
CA SER A 18 17.85 8.58 -3.18
C SER A 18 16.98 7.34 -3.17
N THR A 19 17.58 6.18 -3.44
CA THR A 19 16.91 4.89 -3.34
C THR A 19 16.44 4.64 -1.92
N ARG A 20 17.22 5.07 -0.91
CA ARG A 20 16.81 4.91 0.50
C ARG A 20 15.58 5.72 0.82
N GLU A 21 15.48 6.93 0.30
CA GLU A 21 14.29 7.76 0.48
C GLU A 21 13.08 7.16 -0.21
N PHE A 22 13.27 6.58 -1.40
CA PHE A 22 12.20 5.91 -2.10
C PHE A 22 11.69 4.71 -1.30
N LEU A 23 12.60 3.89 -0.76
CA LEU A 23 12.23 2.76 0.10
C LEU A 23 11.46 3.21 1.33
N ARG A 24 11.84 4.34 1.92
CA ARG A 24 11.15 4.91 3.06
C ARG A 24 9.69 5.25 2.71
N HIS A 25 9.46 5.87 1.56
CA HIS A 25 8.12 6.20 1.11
C HIS A 25 7.30 4.96 0.77
N ILE A 26 7.93 3.91 0.27
CA ILE A 26 7.25 2.63 0.06
C ILE A 26 6.80 2.03 1.40
N SER A 27 7.63 2.15 2.44
CA SER A 27 7.23 1.70 3.79
C SER A 27 6.02 2.48 4.30
N PHE A 28 5.95 3.79 4.04
CA PHE A 28 4.78 4.59 4.39
C PHE A 28 3.54 4.11 3.61
N ALA A 29 3.72 3.76 2.33
CA ALA A 29 2.63 3.22 1.53
C ALA A 29 2.11 1.89 2.08
N TYR A 30 3.01 1.02 2.55
CA TYR A 30 2.61 -0.22 3.23
C TYR A 30 1.75 0.05 4.46
N GLY A 31 2.14 1.02 5.28
CA GLY A 31 1.37 1.40 6.45
C GLY A 31 -0.02 1.88 6.08
N SER A 32 -0.12 2.69 5.01
CA SER A 32 -1.40 3.17 4.51
C SER A 32 -2.26 2.04 3.95
N LEU A 33 -1.64 1.05 3.34
CA LEU A 33 -2.33 -0.12 2.81
C LEU A 33 -2.94 -0.94 3.95
N ALA A 34 -2.18 -1.18 5.03
CA ALA A 34 -2.66 -1.89 6.20
C ALA A 34 -3.83 -1.14 6.85
N GLU A 35 -3.75 0.19 6.93
CA GLU A 35 -4.83 1.02 7.44
C GLU A 35 -6.07 0.89 6.58
N CYS A 36 -5.90 0.86 5.26
CA CYS A 36 -7.00 0.68 4.31
C CYS A 36 -7.70 -0.66 4.55
N GLU A 37 -6.95 -1.74 4.73
CA GLU A 37 -7.51 -3.06 5.00
C GLU A 37 -8.29 -3.07 6.32
N THR A 38 -7.77 -2.42 7.35
CA THR A 38 -8.46 -2.29 8.62
C THR A 38 -9.80 -1.58 8.44
N HIS A 39 -9.82 -0.48 7.69
CA HIS A 39 -11.06 0.25 7.42
C HIS A 39 -12.07 -0.62 6.67
N LEU A 40 -11.62 -1.46 5.74
CA LEU A 40 -12.50 -2.37 5.01
C LEU A 40 -13.15 -3.41 5.94
N PHE A 41 -12.39 -3.98 6.87
CA PHE A 41 -12.92 -4.93 7.84
C PHE A 41 -13.93 -4.26 8.77
N ILE A 42 -13.65 -3.03 9.21
CA ILE A 42 -14.59 -2.27 10.04
C ILE A 42 -15.88 -1.99 9.26
N ALA A 43 -15.75 -1.58 7.99
CA ALA A 43 -16.92 -1.32 7.16
C ALA A 43 -17.79 -2.57 6.99
N LYS A 44 -17.16 -3.75 6.90
CA LYS A 44 -17.89 -5.01 6.83
C LYS A 44 -18.64 -5.28 8.13
N GLU A 45 -17.98 -5.09 9.28
CA GLU A 45 -18.60 -5.28 10.59
C GLU A 45 -19.80 -4.36 10.80
N LEU A 46 -19.72 -3.15 10.27
CA LEU A 46 -20.83 -2.16 10.36
C LEU A 46 -21.86 -2.35 9.25
N ASN A 47 -21.71 -3.39 8.42
CA ASN A 47 -22.61 -3.72 7.32
C ASN A 47 -22.69 -2.64 6.23
N TYR A 48 -21.63 -1.84 6.08
CA TYR A 48 -21.55 -0.86 5.01
C TYR A 48 -21.15 -1.50 3.68
N ILE A 49 -20.47 -2.64 3.72
CA ILE A 49 -20.11 -3.41 2.54
C ILE A 49 -20.45 -4.88 2.77
N SER A 50 -20.67 -5.62 1.69
CA SER A 50 -20.94 -7.04 1.73
C SER A 50 -19.66 -7.84 1.90
N GLN A 51 -19.79 -9.12 2.29
CA GLN A 51 -18.65 -10.02 2.32
C GLN A 51 -18.03 -10.17 0.93
N GLU A 52 -18.85 -10.21 -0.12
CA GLU A 52 -18.38 -10.32 -1.48
C GLU A 52 -17.52 -9.13 -1.87
N ASN A 53 -17.99 -7.91 -1.54
CA ASN A 53 -17.22 -6.69 -1.83
C ASN A 53 -15.96 -6.62 -0.98
N LEU A 54 -16.03 -7.03 0.28
CA LEU A 54 -14.82 -7.11 1.11
C LEU A 54 -13.78 -8.00 0.48
N ASN A 55 -14.19 -9.19 0.00
CA ASN A 55 -13.25 -10.13 -0.62
C ASN A 55 -12.59 -9.54 -1.86
N LYS A 56 -13.34 -8.81 -2.68
CA LYS A 56 -12.80 -8.13 -3.86
C LYS A 56 -11.79 -7.07 -3.48
N PHE A 57 -12.12 -6.24 -2.50
CA PHE A 57 -11.23 -5.15 -2.07
C PHE A 57 -9.96 -5.69 -1.42
N ILE A 58 -10.07 -6.72 -0.59
CA ILE A 58 -8.89 -7.34 0.03
C ILE A 58 -8.01 -7.99 -1.04
N GLY A 59 -8.60 -8.61 -2.05
CA GLY A 59 -7.84 -9.14 -3.19
C GLY A 59 -7.01 -8.05 -3.86
N SER A 60 -7.60 -6.86 -4.04
CA SER A 60 -6.90 -5.72 -4.64
C SER A 60 -5.79 -5.19 -3.73
N THR A 61 -6.03 -5.08 -2.43
CA THR A 61 -5.00 -4.59 -1.50
C THR A 61 -3.84 -5.58 -1.39
N GLU A 62 -4.12 -6.87 -1.44
CA GLU A 62 -3.07 -7.89 -1.44
C GLU A 62 -2.21 -7.80 -2.70
N GLU A 63 -2.82 -7.54 -3.84
CA GLU A 63 -2.09 -7.36 -5.09
C GLU A 63 -1.19 -6.13 -5.01
N ILE A 64 -1.71 -5.02 -4.50
CA ILE A 64 -0.91 -3.81 -4.30
C ILE A 64 0.26 -4.12 -3.35
N GLY A 65 0.02 -4.87 -2.29
CA GLY A 65 1.07 -5.27 -1.36
C GLY A 65 2.18 -6.05 -2.05
N ARG A 66 1.82 -6.99 -2.92
CA ARG A 66 2.81 -7.75 -3.69
C ARG A 66 3.61 -6.84 -4.61
N MET A 67 2.97 -5.88 -5.25
CA MET A 67 3.64 -4.93 -6.14
C MET A 67 4.62 -4.05 -5.36
N LEU A 68 4.21 -3.55 -4.19
CA LEU A 68 5.08 -2.76 -3.32
C LEU A 68 6.28 -3.58 -2.85
N ASN A 69 6.05 -4.83 -2.50
CA ASN A 69 7.10 -5.73 -2.07
C ASN A 69 8.12 -6.01 -3.19
N GLY A 70 7.62 -6.23 -4.40
CA GLY A 70 8.48 -6.43 -5.58
C GLY A 70 9.32 -5.20 -5.88
N LEU A 71 8.72 -4.01 -5.80
CA LEU A 71 9.43 -2.76 -6.00
C LEU A 71 10.50 -2.55 -4.92
N SER A 72 10.15 -2.80 -3.66
CA SER A 72 11.11 -2.70 -2.54
C SER A 72 12.31 -3.61 -2.76
N ASN A 73 12.07 -4.86 -3.15
CA ASN A 73 13.15 -5.81 -3.36
C ASN A 73 14.05 -5.39 -4.52
N SER A 74 13.45 -4.88 -5.59
CA SER A 74 14.20 -4.36 -6.73
C SER A 74 15.10 -3.18 -6.33
N LEU A 75 14.57 -2.27 -5.52
CA LEU A 75 15.31 -1.09 -5.07
C LEU A 75 16.43 -1.47 -4.10
N ARG A 76 16.19 -2.44 -3.22
CA ARG A 76 17.22 -2.88 -2.27
C ARG A 76 18.44 -3.47 -2.97
N LYS A 77 18.24 -4.14 -4.09
CA LYS A 77 19.34 -4.67 -4.88
C LYS A 77 20.28 -3.58 -5.38
N ARG A 78 19.77 -2.37 -5.58
CA ARG A 78 20.59 -1.24 -6.02
C ARG A 78 21.49 -0.70 -4.91
N LEU A 79 21.20 -1.04 -3.64
CA LEU A 79 21.98 -0.59 -2.49
C LEU A 79 23.15 -1.53 -2.18
N THR A 80 23.13 -2.74 -2.73
CA THR A 80 24.20 -3.72 -2.55
C THR A 80 25.00 -3.86 -3.85
#